data_6c68a141e6ffbd43b858a7213a0909fa
#
_entry.id   6c68a141e6ffbd43b858a7213a0909fa
#
_cell.length_a   1.000
_cell.length_b   1.000
_cell.length_c   1.000
_cell.angle_alpha   90.00
_cell.angle_beta   90.00
_cell.angle_gamma   90.00
#
_symmetry.space_group_name_H-M   'P 1'
#
loop_
_entity.id
_entity.type
_entity.pdbx_description
1 polymer ?
#
loop_
_entity_poly.entity_id
_entity_poly.type
_entity_poly.pdbx_seq_one_letter_code
_entity_poly.pdbx_strand_id
1 'polypeptide(L)'
;MNHPSEGELFKKVMGDAWQKLHPDIRRRFEKNPAPGQPLYYRGELSELSCSRLGKVLGWLTRPFINGALIPHNDADFPVDIEVYSRPGCPHIFKRRTYRLHDRKPIRFTSYMAESEQGEVLEYVGLGLGMKLLLDIREGNLYFTSDGYFWDLFGWRMPLPGLLTPGKTYLCHRNDNPQQFNIRIEIRHALFGTTFTQVGVFREAAAPDTDKDTP
;
A
#
# COMPACT_ATOMS: atom_id res chain seq x y z
N MET A 1 6.93 -21.14 11.96
CA MET A 1 7.11 -19.88 12.67
C MET A 1 5.90 -19.02 12.34
N ASN A 2 5.18 -18.53 13.35
CA ASN A 2 4.10 -17.56 13.11
C ASN A 2 4.75 -16.25 12.68
N HIS A 3 4.34 -15.74 11.53
CA HIS A 3 4.74 -14.42 11.08
C HIS A 3 3.97 -13.37 11.90
N PRO A 4 4.62 -12.31 12.41
CA PRO A 4 3.88 -11.23 13.06
C PRO A 4 2.90 -10.60 12.08
N SER A 5 1.68 -10.33 12.53
CA SER A 5 0.72 -9.57 11.73
C SER A 5 1.18 -8.11 11.60
N GLU A 6 0.69 -7.41 10.58
CA GLU A 6 0.93 -5.96 10.51
C GLU A 6 0.36 -5.24 11.75
N GLY A 7 -0.73 -5.76 12.31
CA GLY A 7 -1.30 -5.25 13.56
C GLY A 7 -0.36 -5.36 14.75
N GLU A 8 0.46 -6.41 14.83
CA GLU A 8 1.48 -6.52 15.90
C GLU A 8 2.56 -5.45 15.74
N LEU A 9 3.04 -5.21 14.51
CA LEU A 9 3.97 -4.13 14.23
C LEU A 9 3.37 -2.77 14.60
N PHE A 10 2.12 -2.51 14.18
CA PHE A 10 1.45 -1.25 14.48
C PHE A 10 1.19 -1.06 15.98
N LYS A 11 0.78 -2.12 16.71
CA LYS A 11 0.66 -2.08 18.16
C LYS A 11 1.97 -1.71 18.85
N LYS A 12 3.08 -2.29 18.38
CA LYS A 12 4.39 -1.99 18.94
C LYS A 12 4.78 -0.52 18.74
N VAL A 13 4.55 0.02 17.54
CA VAL A 13 4.93 1.39 17.17
C VAL A 13 4.00 2.43 17.79
N MET A 14 2.69 2.13 17.87
CA MET A 14 1.67 3.08 18.32
C MET A 14 1.37 2.98 19.83
N GLY A 15 1.76 1.89 20.49
CA GLY A 15 1.46 1.65 21.89
C GLY A 15 -0.02 1.76 22.20
N ASP A 16 -0.38 2.49 23.26
CA ASP A 16 -1.77 2.67 23.70
C ASP A 16 -2.66 3.37 22.66
N ALA A 17 -2.08 4.13 21.74
CA ALA A 17 -2.84 4.77 20.68
C ALA A 17 -3.55 3.76 19.77
N TRP A 18 -3.03 2.54 19.62
CA TRP A 18 -3.67 1.46 18.87
C TRP A 18 -5.13 1.21 19.29
N GLN A 19 -5.44 1.37 20.58
CA GLN A 19 -6.81 1.17 21.10
C GLN A 19 -7.81 2.24 20.61
N LYS A 20 -7.33 3.38 20.12
CA LYS A 20 -8.16 4.46 19.58
C LYS A 20 -8.63 4.19 18.15
N LEU A 21 -8.06 3.19 17.45
CA LEU A 21 -8.53 2.76 16.14
C LEU A 21 -9.93 2.13 16.21
N HIS A 22 -10.69 2.34 15.14
CA HIS A 22 -11.97 1.64 14.96
C HIS A 22 -11.76 0.11 15.05
N PRO A 23 -12.62 -0.64 15.75
CA PRO A 23 -12.44 -2.09 15.94
C PRO A 23 -12.29 -2.87 14.63
N ASP A 24 -13.02 -2.48 13.56
CA ASP A 24 -12.92 -3.13 12.26
C ASP A 24 -11.58 -2.91 11.57
N ILE A 25 -10.95 -1.74 11.76
CA ILE A 25 -9.60 -1.47 11.25
C ILE A 25 -8.60 -2.36 11.99
N ARG A 26 -8.69 -2.43 13.33
CA ARG A 26 -7.83 -3.31 14.13
C ARG A 26 -7.96 -4.75 13.68
N ARG A 27 -9.19 -5.29 13.62
CA ARG A 27 -9.46 -6.66 13.16
C ARG A 27 -8.88 -6.96 11.79
N ARG A 28 -8.88 -5.99 10.87
CA ARG A 28 -8.36 -6.15 9.52
C ARG A 28 -6.84 -6.29 9.49
N PHE A 29 -6.13 -5.45 10.25
CA PHE A 29 -4.67 -5.50 10.34
C PHE A 29 -4.14 -6.64 11.23
N GLU A 30 -4.95 -7.14 12.16
CA GLU A 30 -4.63 -8.31 13.01
C GLU A 30 -4.75 -9.64 12.24
N LYS A 31 -5.39 -9.65 11.07
CA LYS A 31 -5.46 -10.84 10.23
C LYS A 31 -4.07 -11.23 9.74
N ASN A 32 -3.72 -12.48 9.96
CA ASN A 32 -2.44 -13.05 9.55
C ASN A 32 -2.67 -14.22 8.59
N PRO A 33 -2.59 -14.01 7.26
CA PRO A 33 -2.81 -15.08 6.30
C PRO A 33 -1.73 -16.15 6.43
N ALA A 34 -2.12 -17.41 6.60
CA ALA A 34 -1.17 -18.53 6.55
C ALA A 34 -0.64 -18.71 5.12
N PRO A 35 0.56 -19.27 4.95
CA PRO A 35 1.08 -19.63 3.63
C PRO A 35 0.10 -20.51 2.86
N GLY A 36 -0.25 -20.10 1.64
CA GLY A 36 -1.24 -20.77 0.81
C GLY A 36 -2.71 -20.45 1.11
N GLN A 37 -2.98 -19.59 2.09
CA GLN A 37 -4.33 -19.13 2.46
C GLN A 37 -4.41 -17.60 2.42
N PRO A 38 -4.34 -16.98 1.25
CA PRO A 38 -4.39 -15.52 1.12
C PRO A 38 -5.77 -14.97 1.48
N LEU A 39 -5.78 -13.72 1.94
CA LEU A 39 -6.98 -12.91 2.12
C LEU A 39 -7.21 -12.07 0.87
N TYR A 40 -8.46 -11.99 0.45
CA TYR A 40 -8.82 -11.23 -0.74
C TYR A 40 -9.73 -10.06 -0.38
N TYR A 41 -9.46 -8.93 -1.01
CA TYR A 41 -10.33 -7.76 -1.00
C TYR A 41 -10.59 -7.35 -2.45
N ARG A 42 -11.82 -7.02 -2.73
CA ARG A 42 -12.24 -6.47 -4.03
C ARG A 42 -12.76 -5.08 -3.83
N GLY A 43 -12.39 -4.18 -4.70
CA GLY A 43 -12.83 -2.80 -4.64
C GLY A 43 -12.93 -2.17 -6.01
N GLU A 44 -13.33 -0.91 -5.96
CA GLU A 44 -13.42 -0.04 -7.12
C GLU A 44 -12.70 1.27 -6.79
N LEU A 45 -11.88 1.72 -7.71
CA LEU A 45 -11.26 3.04 -7.62
C LEU A 45 -12.14 4.04 -8.35
N SER A 46 -12.72 4.97 -7.59
CA SER A 46 -13.49 6.10 -8.12
C SER A 46 -12.59 7.19 -8.73
N GLU A 47 -11.31 7.21 -8.36
CA GLU A 47 -10.34 8.18 -8.87
C GLU A 47 -8.94 7.58 -8.91
N LEU A 48 -8.28 7.72 -10.05
CA LEU A 48 -6.85 7.56 -10.23
C LEU A 48 -6.35 8.75 -11.05
N SER A 49 -5.56 9.62 -10.44
CA SER A 49 -5.04 10.82 -11.06
C SER A 49 -3.53 10.91 -10.91
N CYS A 50 -2.85 11.20 -12.01
CA CYS A 50 -1.39 11.32 -12.03
C CYS A 50 -0.99 12.59 -12.81
N SER A 51 -0.27 13.51 -12.17
CA SER A 51 0.22 14.73 -12.79
C SER A 51 1.27 14.45 -13.87
N ARG A 52 1.64 15.47 -14.64
CA ARG A 52 2.71 15.33 -15.67
C ARG A 52 4.02 14.82 -15.06
N LEU A 53 4.44 15.40 -13.92
CA LEU A 53 5.63 14.94 -13.20
C LEU A 53 5.45 13.51 -12.69
N GLY A 54 4.31 13.21 -12.07
CA GLY A 54 4.00 11.85 -11.62
C GLY A 54 4.05 10.83 -12.76
N LYS A 55 3.56 11.18 -13.95
CA LYS A 55 3.65 10.32 -15.14
C LYS A 55 5.10 10.09 -15.56
N VAL A 56 5.92 11.12 -15.61
CA VAL A 56 7.37 10.99 -15.94
C VAL A 56 8.06 10.07 -14.96
N LEU A 57 7.88 10.29 -13.65
CA LEU A 57 8.47 9.46 -12.61
C LEU A 57 7.94 8.02 -12.67
N GLY A 58 6.65 7.83 -12.89
CA GLY A 58 6.03 6.51 -13.03
C GLY A 58 6.56 5.74 -14.24
N TRP A 59 6.80 6.41 -15.37
CA TRP A 59 7.42 5.79 -16.54
C TRP A 59 8.91 5.45 -16.31
N LEU A 60 9.66 6.33 -15.66
CA LEU A 60 11.08 6.09 -15.35
C LEU A 60 11.28 4.93 -14.37
N THR A 61 10.39 4.78 -13.40
CA THR A 61 10.49 3.71 -12.38
C THR A 61 9.87 2.39 -12.83
N ARG A 62 9.03 2.39 -13.86
CA ARG A 62 8.29 1.21 -14.34
C ARG A 62 9.14 -0.02 -14.65
N PRO A 63 10.34 0.09 -15.28
CA PRO A 63 11.19 -1.07 -15.52
C PRO A 63 11.66 -1.76 -14.23
N PHE A 64 11.70 -1.02 -13.13
CA PHE A 64 12.21 -1.46 -11.83
C PHE A 64 11.07 -1.81 -10.88
N ILE A 65 10.01 -0.97 -10.86
CA ILE A 65 8.87 -1.12 -9.95
C ILE A 65 7.58 -0.87 -10.74
N ASN A 66 7.01 -1.94 -11.26
CA ASN A 66 5.75 -1.81 -11.99
C ASN A 66 4.59 -1.57 -11.01
N GLY A 67 3.87 -0.48 -11.20
CA GLY A 67 2.61 -0.20 -10.50
C GLY A 67 2.73 0.51 -9.15
N ALA A 68 3.93 0.83 -8.64
CA ALA A 68 4.08 1.64 -7.43
C ALA A 68 3.58 3.08 -7.64
N LEU A 69 3.79 3.63 -8.83
CA LEU A 69 3.22 4.89 -9.29
C LEU A 69 2.64 4.66 -10.69
N ILE A 70 1.31 4.60 -10.79
CA ILE A 70 0.60 4.32 -12.04
C ILE A 70 0.54 5.61 -12.88
N PRO A 71 1.22 5.69 -14.04
CA PRO A 71 1.34 6.93 -14.81
C PRO A 71 0.12 7.17 -15.72
N HIS A 72 -1.07 6.91 -15.20
CA HIS A 72 -2.34 7.03 -15.94
C HIS A 72 -3.38 7.78 -15.12
N ASN A 73 -4.37 8.32 -15.79
CA ASN A 73 -5.60 8.81 -15.18
C ASN A 73 -6.72 7.87 -15.59
N ASP A 74 -7.56 7.49 -14.64
CA ASP A 74 -8.71 6.63 -14.86
C ASP A 74 -9.69 6.77 -13.68
N ALA A 75 -10.91 6.27 -13.82
CA ALA A 75 -11.93 6.27 -12.78
C ALA A 75 -12.85 5.07 -12.93
N ASP A 76 -13.52 4.70 -11.84
CA ASP A 76 -14.57 3.69 -11.81
C ASP A 76 -14.15 2.33 -12.40
N PHE A 77 -12.97 1.85 -11.99
CA PHE A 77 -12.43 0.57 -12.43
C PHE A 77 -12.12 -0.37 -11.26
N PRO A 78 -12.23 -1.69 -11.46
CA PRO A 78 -12.03 -2.66 -10.40
C PRO A 78 -10.57 -2.84 -10.01
N VAL A 79 -10.36 -3.07 -8.70
CA VAL A 79 -9.06 -3.43 -8.13
C VAL A 79 -9.22 -4.61 -7.18
N ASP A 80 -8.40 -5.62 -7.37
CA ASP A 80 -8.27 -6.73 -6.44
C ASP A 80 -7.02 -6.55 -5.58
N ILE A 81 -7.14 -6.85 -4.28
CA ILE A 81 -6.02 -6.87 -3.32
C ILE A 81 -5.94 -8.27 -2.74
N GLU A 82 -4.78 -8.89 -2.90
CA GLU A 82 -4.42 -10.14 -2.28
C GLU A 82 -3.40 -9.88 -1.18
N VAL A 83 -3.72 -10.28 0.05
CA VAL A 83 -2.82 -10.21 1.21
C VAL A 83 -2.36 -11.62 1.52
N TYR A 84 -1.07 -11.89 1.46
CA TYR A 84 -0.52 -13.23 1.58
C TYR A 84 0.84 -13.26 2.27
N SER A 85 1.18 -14.41 2.83
CA SER A 85 2.51 -14.72 3.36
C SER A 85 3.22 -15.75 2.48
N ARG A 86 4.54 -15.84 2.62
CA ARG A 86 5.38 -16.83 1.92
C ARG A 86 6.08 -17.72 2.95
N PRO A 87 6.24 -19.04 2.68
CA PRO A 87 7.01 -19.90 3.55
C PRO A 87 8.43 -19.36 3.79
N GLY A 88 8.86 -19.32 5.04
CA GLY A 88 10.20 -18.86 5.40
C GLY A 88 10.46 -17.35 5.31
N CYS A 89 9.46 -16.55 4.97
CA CYS A 89 9.57 -15.10 4.87
C CYS A 89 8.75 -14.42 5.99
N PRO A 90 9.32 -13.52 6.81
CA PRO A 90 8.62 -12.89 7.92
C PRO A 90 7.66 -11.78 7.53
N HIS A 91 7.45 -11.53 6.24
CA HIS A 91 6.66 -10.40 5.78
C HIS A 91 5.30 -10.82 5.21
N ILE A 92 4.32 -9.95 5.40
CA ILE A 92 3.01 -10.03 4.75
C ILE A 92 3.05 -9.16 3.49
N PHE A 93 2.73 -9.77 2.37
CA PHE A 93 2.72 -9.13 1.06
C PHE A 93 1.32 -8.67 0.69
N LYS A 94 1.22 -7.53 0.04
CA LYS A 94 -0.01 -6.99 -0.56
C LYS A 94 0.19 -6.89 -2.05
N ARG A 95 -0.47 -7.76 -2.80
CA ARG A 95 -0.52 -7.69 -4.27
C ARG A 95 -1.79 -6.99 -4.69
N ARG A 96 -1.65 -5.88 -5.40
CA ARG A 96 -2.78 -5.13 -5.96
C ARG A 96 -2.81 -5.35 -7.46
N THR A 97 -3.99 -5.67 -8.00
CA THR A 97 -4.21 -5.82 -9.45
C THR A 97 -5.21 -4.77 -9.88
N TYR A 98 -4.73 -3.79 -10.62
CA TYR A 98 -5.50 -2.67 -11.16
C TYR A 98 -5.96 -3.02 -12.58
N ARG A 99 -7.27 -3.01 -12.81
CA ARG A 99 -7.88 -3.32 -14.13
C ARG A 99 -8.40 -2.04 -14.77
N LEU A 100 -7.46 -1.18 -15.21
CA LEU A 100 -7.79 0.06 -15.89
C LEU A 100 -8.52 -0.22 -17.22
N HIS A 101 -9.33 0.76 -17.65
CA HIS A 101 -10.00 0.69 -18.95
C HIS A 101 -8.96 0.65 -20.08
N ASP A 102 -9.26 -0.13 -21.13
CA ASP A 102 -8.46 -0.25 -22.36
C ASP A 102 -6.98 -0.60 -22.16
N ARG A 103 -6.63 -1.25 -21.03
CA ARG A 103 -5.24 -1.60 -20.70
C ARG A 103 -5.13 -2.99 -20.12
N LYS A 104 -3.95 -3.58 -20.27
CA LYS A 104 -3.61 -4.80 -19.54
C LYS A 104 -3.55 -4.49 -18.03
N PRO A 105 -3.99 -5.45 -17.18
CA PRO A 105 -3.92 -5.28 -15.75
C PRO A 105 -2.50 -4.94 -15.26
N ILE A 106 -2.40 -3.97 -14.35
CA ILE A 106 -1.15 -3.58 -13.71
C ILE A 106 -1.10 -4.26 -12.34
N ARG A 107 -0.03 -4.99 -12.06
CA ARG A 107 0.18 -5.66 -10.78
C ARG A 107 1.26 -4.94 -10.00
N PHE A 108 0.99 -4.67 -8.73
CA PHE A 108 1.91 -4.04 -7.79
C PHE A 108 1.94 -4.83 -6.48
N THR A 109 3.13 -5.14 -6.00
CA THR A 109 3.30 -5.85 -4.73
C THR A 109 4.19 -5.03 -3.80
N SER A 110 3.73 -4.84 -2.56
CA SER A 110 4.49 -4.22 -1.48
C SER A 110 4.43 -5.09 -0.22
N TYR A 111 5.31 -4.83 0.74
CA TYR A 111 5.25 -5.41 2.08
C TYR A 111 5.74 -4.40 3.10
N MET A 112 5.28 -4.55 4.35
CA MET A 112 5.76 -3.75 5.46
C MET A 112 6.75 -4.56 6.31
N ALA A 113 7.72 -3.86 6.88
CA ALA A 113 8.73 -4.40 7.77
C ALA A 113 9.00 -3.43 8.91
N GLU A 114 9.55 -3.95 9.99
CA GLU A 114 10.10 -3.15 11.09
C GLU A 114 11.59 -2.88 10.84
N SER A 115 12.04 -1.65 11.06
CA SER A 115 13.47 -1.33 11.09
C SER A 115 14.09 -1.73 12.44
N GLU A 116 15.42 -1.78 12.52
CA GLU A 116 16.14 -2.00 13.78
C GLU A 116 15.83 -0.91 14.84
N GLN A 117 15.42 0.27 14.39
CA GLN A 117 15.02 1.39 15.24
C GLN A 117 13.52 1.37 15.62
N GLY A 118 12.77 0.32 15.24
CA GLY A 118 11.34 0.18 15.54
C GLY A 118 10.43 1.03 14.63
N GLU A 119 10.91 1.42 13.45
CA GLU A 119 10.15 2.21 12.49
C GLU A 119 9.36 1.31 11.54
N VAL A 120 8.23 1.79 11.05
CA VAL A 120 7.48 1.11 10.00
C VAL A 120 8.04 1.49 8.63
N LEU A 121 8.44 0.49 7.87
CA LEU A 121 8.95 0.63 6.51
C LEU A 121 8.00 -0.06 5.53
N GLU A 122 7.71 0.58 4.40
CA GLU A 122 7.03 -0.07 3.29
C GLU A 122 8.00 -0.22 2.12
N TYR A 123 8.22 -1.45 1.70
CA TYR A 123 9.03 -1.79 0.53
C TYR A 123 8.13 -1.98 -0.68
N VAL A 124 8.49 -1.33 -1.78
CA VAL A 124 7.71 -1.31 -3.02
C VAL A 124 8.37 -2.10 -4.17
N GLY A 125 9.56 -2.64 -3.94
CA GLY A 125 10.30 -3.49 -4.87
C GLY A 125 11.78 -3.09 -5.01
N LEU A 126 12.64 -4.05 -5.36
CA LEU A 126 14.08 -3.88 -5.58
C LEU A 126 14.81 -3.08 -4.49
N GLY A 127 14.42 -3.25 -3.23
CA GLY A 127 14.99 -2.50 -2.10
C GLY A 127 14.49 -1.05 -1.97
N LEU A 128 13.69 -0.55 -2.91
CA LEU A 128 13.08 0.76 -2.78
C LEU A 128 11.94 0.73 -1.77
N GLY A 129 11.89 1.74 -0.92
CA GLY A 129 10.88 1.84 0.12
C GLY A 129 10.74 3.25 0.68
N MET A 130 9.85 3.35 1.66
CA MET A 130 9.61 4.57 2.41
C MET A 130 9.41 4.25 3.88
N LYS A 131 9.85 5.15 4.75
CA LYS A 131 9.51 5.15 6.16
C LYS A 131 8.10 5.72 6.32
N LEU A 132 7.30 5.09 7.19
CA LEU A 132 5.92 5.50 7.45
C LEU A 132 5.76 5.94 8.90
N LEU A 133 5.18 7.12 9.09
CA LEU A 133 4.63 7.59 10.34
C LEU A 133 3.14 7.24 10.39
N LEU A 134 2.71 6.69 11.52
CA LEU A 134 1.33 6.30 11.77
C LEU A 134 0.66 7.32 12.68
N ASP A 135 -0.56 7.70 12.36
CA ASP A 135 -1.40 8.61 13.16
C ASP A 135 -2.85 8.12 13.16
N ILE A 136 -3.60 8.48 14.20
CA ILE A 136 -5.01 8.12 14.34
C ILE A 136 -5.82 9.40 14.51
N ARG A 137 -6.81 9.56 13.66
CA ARG A 137 -7.78 10.66 13.74
C ARG A 137 -9.18 10.09 13.62
N GLU A 138 -10.03 10.37 14.58
CA GLU A 138 -11.44 9.92 14.58
C GLU A 138 -11.58 8.40 14.34
N GLY A 139 -10.69 7.60 14.94
CA GLY A 139 -10.67 6.15 14.78
C GLY A 139 -10.12 5.62 13.45
N ASN A 140 -9.74 6.48 12.51
CA ASN A 140 -9.17 6.10 11.22
C ASN A 140 -7.64 6.09 11.27
N LEU A 141 -7.02 5.25 10.43
CA LEU A 141 -5.57 5.09 10.36
C LEU A 141 -4.98 5.92 9.23
N TYR A 142 -4.01 6.74 9.57
CA TYR A 142 -3.27 7.57 8.63
C TYR A 142 -1.81 7.14 8.57
N PHE A 143 -1.29 7.06 7.36
CA PHE A 143 0.13 6.85 7.10
C PHE A 143 0.68 8.07 6.38
N THR A 144 1.85 8.52 6.81
CA THR A 144 2.54 9.63 6.16
C THR A 144 3.99 9.22 5.92
N SER A 145 4.49 9.36 4.69
CA SER A 145 5.88 9.02 4.42
C SER A 145 6.82 10.04 5.06
N ASP A 146 7.89 9.54 5.70
CA ASP A 146 8.98 10.31 6.29
C ASP A 146 10.30 9.99 5.58
N GLY A 147 10.30 10.22 4.29
CA GLY A 147 11.42 9.95 3.41
C GLY A 147 11.33 8.62 2.66
N TYR A 148 11.99 8.61 1.51
CA TYR A 148 12.19 7.42 0.68
C TYR A 148 13.64 6.97 0.78
N PHE A 149 13.86 5.70 0.59
CA PHE A 149 15.19 5.11 0.63
C PHE A 149 15.35 4.01 -0.41
N TRP A 150 16.61 3.72 -0.70
CA TRP A 150 17.00 2.53 -1.44
C TRP A 150 17.88 1.66 -0.54
N ASP A 151 17.40 0.46 -0.23
CA ASP A 151 18.12 -0.54 0.54
C ASP A 151 18.88 -1.47 -0.43
N LEU A 152 20.19 -1.29 -0.46
CA LEU A 152 21.09 -2.10 -1.29
C LEU A 152 22.06 -2.84 -0.37
N PHE A 153 22.00 -4.16 -0.37
CA PHE A 153 22.91 -5.03 0.40
C PHE A 153 22.96 -4.71 1.90
N GLY A 154 21.81 -4.26 2.47
CA GLY A 154 21.72 -3.85 3.89
C GLY A 154 22.08 -2.39 4.14
N TRP A 155 22.49 -1.64 3.13
CA TRP A 155 22.72 -0.20 3.22
C TRP A 155 21.51 0.58 2.76
N ARG A 156 20.87 1.26 3.70
CA ARG A 156 19.70 2.08 3.42
C ARG A 156 20.12 3.52 3.12
N MET A 157 20.14 3.84 1.82
CA MET A 157 20.48 5.16 1.32
C MET A 157 19.24 6.03 1.19
N PRO A 158 19.17 7.21 1.84
CA PRO A 158 18.04 8.12 1.68
C PRO A 158 18.00 8.67 0.26
N LEU A 159 16.81 8.75 -0.32
CA LEU A 159 16.60 9.37 -1.62
C LEU A 159 16.30 10.87 -1.44
N PRO A 160 16.97 11.74 -2.22
CA PRO A 160 16.67 13.17 -2.20
C PRO A 160 15.21 13.43 -2.56
N GLY A 161 14.50 14.22 -1.74
CA GLY A 161 13.05 14.48 -1.91
C GLY A 161 12.69 15.04 -3.30
N LEU A 162 13.59 15.79 -3.93
CA LEU A 162 13.42 16.32 -5.27
C LEU A 162 13.33 15.24 -6.36
N LEU A 163 13.95 14.09 -6.14
CA LEU A 163 13.94 12.95 -7.07
C LEU A 163 12.83 11.92 -6.77
N THR A 164 12.02 12.18 -5.75
CA THR A 164 10.89 11.33 -5.36
C THR A 164 9.57 11.91 -5.88
N PRO A 165 8.48 11.13 -5.92
CA PRO A 165 7.18 11.67 -6.32
C PRO A 165 6.59 12.66 -5.32
N GLY A 166 7.19 12.78 -4.13
CA GLY A 166 6.76 13.65 -3.05
C GLY A 166 6.31 12.90 -1.81
N LYS A 167 5.83 13.62 -0.82
CA LYS A 167 5.35 13.06 0.45
C LYS A 167 4.04 12.31 0.23
N THR A 168 4.00 11.05 0.64
CA THR A 168 2.81 10.19 0.54
C THR A 168 1.95 10.34 1.79
N TYR A 169 0.66 10.51 1.57
CA TYR A 169 -0.39 10.50 2.58
C TYR A 169 -1.37 9.40 2.23
N LEU A 170 -1.59 8.46 3.13
CA LEU A 170 -2.59 7.41 2.98
C LEU A 170 -3.55 7.48 4.17
N CYS A 171 -4.85 7.49 3.88
CA CYS A 171 -5.91 7.35 4.86
C CYS A 171 -6.62 6.02 4.64
N HIS A 172 -6.69 5.20 5.68
CA HIS A 172 -7.51 4.00 5.74
C HIS A 172 -8.68 4.29 6.67
N ARG A 173 -9.86 4.49 6.08
CA ARG A 173 -11.09 4.85 6.79
C ARG A 173 -12.07 3.68 6.78
N ASN A 174 -12.75 3.47 7.90
CA ASN A 174 -13.84 2.51 7.99
C ASN A 174 -15.17 3.24 7.85
N ASP A 175 -15.95 2.92 6.82
CA ASP A 175 -17.27 3.52 6.61
C ASP A 175 -18.37 2.68 7.27
N ASN A 176 -18.23 1.35 7.20
CA ASN A 176 -19.13 0.39 7.83
C ASN A 176 -18.39 -0.95 8.03
N PRO A 177 -18.97 -1.94 8.76
CA PRO A 177 -18.30 -3.21 9.05
C PRO A 177 -17.86 -4.02 7.83
N GLN A 178 -18.47 -3.79 6.66
CA GLN A 178 -18.23 -4.57 5.44
C GLN A 178 -17.33 -3.85 4.44
N GLN A 179 -17.15 -2.52 4.58
CA GLN A 179 -16.45 -1.68 3.62
C GLN A 179 -15.43 -0.76 4.29
N PHE A 180 -14.37 -0.48 3.58
CA PHE A 180 -13.38 0.51 3.96
C PHE A 180 -12.94 1.32 2.76
N ASN A 181 -12.57 2.56 3.02
CA ASN A 181 -12.01 3.46 2.03
C ASN A 181 -10.50 3.54 2.16
N ILE A 182 -9.82 3.60 1.03
CA ILE A 182 -8.42 3.98 0.94
C ILE A 182 -8.32 5.23 0.07
N ARG A 183 -7.70 6.27 0.63
CA ARG A 183 -7.27 7.44 -0.13
C ARG A 183 -5.76 7.56 -0.02
N ILE A 184 -5.10 7.62 -1.17
CA ILE A 184 -3.68 7.91 -1.27
C ILE A 184 -3.51 9.23 -2.01
N GLU A 185 -2.66 10.09 -1.48
CA GLU A 185 -2.28 11.33 -2.11
C GLU A 185 -0.77 11.51 -1.96
N ILE A 186 -0.10 11.87 -3.06
CA ILE A 186 1.33 12.16 -3.04
C ILE A 186 1.51 13.62 -3.43
N ARG A 187 2.20 14.38 -2.58
CA ARG A 187 2.44 15.82 -2.78
C ARG A 187 3.92 16.13 -2.84
N HIS A 188 4.36 16.63 -3.98
CA HIS A 188 5.72 17.10 -4.16
C HIS A 188 5.82 18.57 -3.69
N ALA A 189 6.92 18.91 -2.98
CA ALA A 189 7.09 20.24 -2.39
C ALA A 189 7.04 21.39 -3.40
N LEU A 190 7.55 21.17 -4.63
CA LEU A 190 7.60 22.19 -5.68
C LEU A 190 6.46 22.07 -6.71
N PHE A 191 5.92 20.87 -6.92
CA PHE A 191 5.01 20.59 -8.03
C PHE A 191 3.58 20.26 -7.59
N GLY A 192 3.29 20.38 -6.29
CA GLY A 192 1.97 20.07 -5.74
C GLY A 192 1.61 18.59 -5.82
N THR A 193 0.32 18.28 -5.97
CA THR A 193 -0.16 16.89 -6.01
C THR A 193 0.32 16.19 -7.28
N THR A 194 1.09 15.11 -7.10
CA THR A 194 1.66 14.31 -8.19
C THR A 194 0.84 13.06 -8.47
N PHE A 195 0.14 12.53 -7.46
CA PHE A 195 -0.67 11.34 -7.58
C PHE A 195 -1.85 11.37 -6.59
N THR A 196 -3.01 10.89 -7.03
CA THR A 196 -4.19 10.66 -6.17
C THR A 196 -4.82 9.33 -6.54
N GLN A 197 -5.24 8.57 -5.53
CA GLN A 197 -6.01 7.35 -5.68
C GLN A 197 -7.08 7.31 -4.59
N VAL A 198 -8.33 7.06 -4.98
CA VAL A 198 -9.46 6.92 -4.05
C VAL A 198 -10.25 5.68 -4.41
N GLY A 199 -10.54 4.84 -3.43
CA GLY A 199 -11.33 3.64 -3.68
C GLY A 199 -11.98 3.06 -2.44
N VAL A 200 -13.01 2.25 -2.69
CA VAL A 200 -13.79 1.53 -1.68
C VAL A 200 -13.52 0.05 -1.85
N PHE A 201 -13.31 -0.66 -0.75
CA PHE A 201 -12.94 -2.07 -0.72
C PHE A 201 -13.80 -2.85 0.25
N ARG A 202 -14.00 -4.14 -0.05
CA ARG A 202 -14.67 -5.13 0.82
C ARG A 202 -13.93 -6.45 0.80
N GLU A 203 -14.11 -7.24 1.84
CA GLU A 203 -13.61 -8.62 1.84
C GLU A 203 -14.29 -9.41 0.72
N ALA A 204 -13.53 -10.29 0.07
CA ALA A 204 -14.01 -11.11 -1.03
C ALA A 204 -13.51 -12.54 -0.89
N ALA A 205 -14.21 -13.48 -1.53
CA ALA A 205 -13.69 -14.81 -1.75
C ALA A 205 -12.54 -14.81 -2.77
N ALA A 206 -11.78 -15.88 -2.84
CA ALA A 206 -10.77 -16.07 -3.87
C ALA A 206 -11.37 -15.82 -5.26
N PRO A 207 -10.66 -15.13 -6.16
CA PRO A 207 -11.12 -14.99 -7.54
C PRO A 207 -11.22 -16.39 -8.19
N ASP A 208 -12.28 -16.60 -8.98
CA ASP A 208 -12.39 -17.79 -9.80
C ASP A 208 -11.21 -17.86 -10.77
N THR A 209 -10.37 -18.86 -10.61
CA THR A 209 -9.15 -19.06 -11.43
C THR A 209 -9.41 -19.33 -12.90
N ASP A 210 -10.68 -19.51 -13.30
CA ASP A 210 -11.08 -19.92 -14.66
C ASP A 210 -11.27 -18.77 -15.66
N LYS A 211 -11.15 -17.50 -15.25
CA LYS A 211 -11.45 -16.36 -16.14
C LYS A 211 -10.24 -15.54 -16.60
N ASP A 212 -9.04 -15.83 -16.14
CA ASP A 212 -7.82 -15.03 -16.43
C ASP A 212 -6.72 -15.83 -17.16
N THR A 213 -7.05 -16.90 -17.87
CA THR A 213 -6.12 -17.56 -18.80
C THR A 213 -6.32 -16.93 -20.19
N PRO A 214 -5.29 -16.32 -20.78
CA PRO A 214 -5.37 -15.71 -22.12
C PRO A 214 -5.52 -16.74 -23.22
#